data_a161cc72dde950b2af1074e04925e268
#
_entry.id   a161cc72dde950b2af1074e04925e268
#
_cell.length_a   1.000
_cell.length_b   1.000
_cell.length_c   1.000
_cell.angle_alpha   90.00
_cell.angle_beta   90.00
_cell.angle_gamma   90.00
#
_symmetry.space_group_name_H-M   'P 1'
#
loop_
_entity.id
_entity.type
_entity.pdbx_description
1 polymer ?
#
loop_
_entity_poly.entity_id
_entity_poly.type
_entity_poly.pdbx_seq_one_letter_code
_entity_poly.pdbx_strand_id
1 'polypeptide(L)'
;MGPIGVGEHLAPYLASSVVVPQDGLDATNNVISATPFGSASILPISWMYIAMMGPDGVTDASRIAIVHANYIAKRLRGHFDVLYTGRNDTVAHECIIDIRPLKERCGISEEDVAKRLIDYGFHAPTMSFPVAGTLMIEPTESESLAEIDRFCDAMLCIRDEIRAVEDGRLDPINNPLKNAPHTLDEVTVTSWDRPSSRGQAVWPVVLLRSDKYRPPVNRVDNVYGDRN
;
A
#
# COMPACT_ATOMS: atom_id res chain seq x y z
N MET A 1 -6.97 -15.17 -8.94
CA MET A 1 -7.78 -16.38 -9.06
C MET A 1 -7.67 -17.14 -7.74
N GLY A 2 -8.80 -17.58 -7.17
CA GLY A 2 -8.82 -18.24 -5.86
C GLY A 2 -9.73 -19.49 -5.88
N PRO A 3 -9.23 -20.64 -6.37
CA PRO A 3 -10.01 -21.88 -6.34
C PRO A 3 -10.23 -22.32 -4.88
N ILE A 4 -11.44 -22.78 -4.59
CA ILE A 4 -11.82 -23.28 -3.26
C ILE A 4 -12.16 -24.75 -3.39
N GLY A 5 -11.50 -25.59 -2.59
CA GLY A 5 -11.83 -27.00 -2.40
C GLY A 5 -12.35 -27.24 -0.98
N VAL A 6 -13.41 -28.05 -0.84
CA VAL A 6 -13.99 -28.37 0.46
C VAL A 6 -14.13 -29.88 0.64
N GLY A 7 -14.19 -30.33 1.91
CA GLY A 7 -14.59 -31.69 2.22
C GLY A 7 -16.07 -31.93 1.91
N GLU A 8 -16.47 -33.18 1.65
CA GLU A 8 -17.82 -33.58 1.24
C GLU A 8 -18.90 -33.01 2.17
N HIS A 9 -18.65 -32.99 3.48
CA HIS A 9 -19.59 -32.48 4.48
C HIS A 9 -19.88 -30.99 4.40
N LEU A 10 -19.02 -30.22 3.69
CA LEU A 10 -19.20 -28.78 3.45
C LEU A 10 -19.75 -28.45 2.06
N ALA A 11 -19.87 -29.46 1.18
CA ALA A 11 -20.38 -29.25 -0.18
C ALA A 11 -21.77 -28.58 -0.20
N PRO A 12 -22.73 -28.93 0.70
CA PRO A 12 -24.06 -28.29 0.72
C PRO A 12 -24.03 -26.79 1.03
N TYR A 13 -22.92 -26.27 1.58
CA TYR A 13 -22.76 -24.85 1.95
C TYR A 13 -22.02 -24.03 0.89
N LEU A 14 -21.59 -24.65 -0.21
CA LEU A 14 -20.95 -23.93 -1.30
C LEU A 14 -21.94 -22.98 -1.98
N ALA A 15 -21.37 -21.89 -2.51
CA ALA A 15 -22.13 -20.97 -3.35
C ALA A 15 -22.71 -21.69 -4.57
N SER A 16 -23.96 -21.39 -4.88
CA SER A 16 -24.71 -21.98 -6.00
C SER A 16 -25.15 -20.90 -7.00
N SER A 17 -25.82 -21.28 -8.06
CA SER A 17 -26.39 -20.36 -9.05
C SER A 17 -27.74 -20.85 -9.53
N VAL A 18 -28.72 -19.92 -9.59
CA VAL A 18 -30.06 -20.21 -10.14
C VAL A 18 -30.02 -20.37 -11.66
N VAL A 19 -29.01 -19.79 -12.32
CA VAL A 19 -28.88 -19.81 -13.79
C VAL A 19 -28.15 -21.06 -14.28
N VAL A 20 -27.14 -21.50 -13.53
CA VAL A 20 -26.36 -22.71 -13.83
C VAL A 20 -26.41 -23.62 -12.60
N PRO A 21 -27.45 -24.45 -12.45
CA PRO A 21 -27.57 -25.39 -11.36
C PRO A 21 -26.38 -26.35 -11.33
N GLN A 22 -25.91 -26.67 -10.14
CA GLN A 22 -24.86 -27.65 -9.91
C GLN A 22 -25.43 -28.87 -9.20
N ASP A 23 -25.03 -30.06 -9.62
CA ASP A 23 -25.49 -31.30 -9.01
C ASP A 23 -25.16 -31.34 -7.51
N GLY A 24 -26.18 -31.62 -6.69
CA GLY A 24 -26.02 -31.71 -5.26
C GLY A 24 -26.04 -30.38 -4.48
N LEU A 25 -26.19 -29.24 -5.17
CA LEU A 25 -26.35 -27.93 -4.52
C LEU A 25 -27.77 -27.39 -4.68
N ASP A 26 -28.28 -26.73 -3.66
CA ASP A 26 -29.56 -26.01 -3.73
C ASP A 26 -29.36 -24.73 -4.58
N ALA A 27 -29.97 -24.68 -5.75
CA ALA A 27 -29.87 -23.57 -6.69
C ALA A 27 -30.40 -22.24 -6.12
N THR A 28 -31.17 -22.26 -5.05
CA THR A 28 -31.75 -21.06 -4.43
C THR A 28 -30.95 -20.54 -3.25
N ASN A 29 -29.97 -21.31 -2.81
CA ASN A 29 -29.20 -21.01 -1.61
C ASN A 29 -27.83 -20.44 -1.95
N ASN A 30 -27.36 -19.47 -1.13
CA ASN A 30 -26.00 -18.94 -1.17
C ASN A 30 -25.54 -18.36 -2.52
N VAL A 31 -26.41 -17.74 -3.30
CA VAL A 31 -26.02 -17.03 -4.51
C VAL A 31 -25.22 -15.77 -4.12
N ILE A 32 -23.94 -15.72 -4.54
CA ILE A 32 -23.01 -14.63 -4.19
C ILE A 32 -22.89 -13.62 -5.34
N SER A 33 -22.87 -14.10 -6.59
CA SER A 33 -22.73 -13.24 -7.76
C SER A 33 -23.55 -13.76 -8.94
N ALA A 34 -23.70 -12.94 -9.97
CA ALA A 34 -24.37 -13.34 -11.22
C ALA A 34 -23.63 -14.47 -11.96
N THR A 35 -22.34 -14.65 -11.69
CA THR A 35 -21.49 -15.65 -12.32
C THR A 35 -21.15 -16.75 -11.33
N PRO A 36 -21.55 -18.01 -11.55
CA PRO A 36 -21.47 -19.09 -10.57
C PRO A 36 -20.04 -19.42 -10.12
N PHE A 37 -19.05 -19.26 -11.03
CA PHE A 37 -17.65 -19.56 -10.76
C PHE A 37 -16.74 -18.32 -10.85
N GLY A 38 -17.28 -17.13 -10.74
CA GLY A 38 -16.58 -15.88 -11.02
C GLY A 38 -16.45 -15.63 -12.54
N SER A 39 -15.70 -14.59 -12.91
CA SER A 39 -15.49 -14.25 -14.32
C SER A 39 -14.43 -15.16 -14.96
N ALA A 40 -14.82 -15.97 -15.95
CA ALA A 40 -13.88 -16.83 -16.66
C ALA A 40 -12.82 -16.03 -17.44
N SER A 41 -13.05 -14.74 -17.72
CA SER A 41 -12.10 -13.88 -18.40
C SER A 41 -10.80 -13.60 -17.60
N ILE A 42 -10.77 -13.87 -16.29
CA ILE A 42 -9.54 -13.77 -15.49
C ILE A 42 -8.58 -14.95 -15.74
N LEU A 43 -9.06 -16.09 -16.24
CA LEU A 43 -8.23 -17.27 -16.49
C LEU A 43 -7.15 -17.03 -17.56
N PRO A 44 -7.48 -16.39 -18.71
CA PRO A 44 -6.48 -16.05 -19.73
C PRO A 44 -5.35 -15.16 -19.22
N ILE A 45 -5.59 -14.31 -18.21
CA ILE A 45 -4.56 -13.45 -17.60
C ILE A 45 -3.46 -14.33 -16.97
N SER A 46 -3.85 -15.24 -16.09
CA SER A 46 -2.92 -16.17 -15.45
C SER A 46 -2.24 -17.10 -16.44
N TRP A 47 -3.00 -17.58 -17.44
CA TRP A 47 -2.44 -18.43 -18.50
C TRP A 47 -1.39 -17.70 -19.33
N MET A 48 -1.68 -16.47 -19.78
CA MET A 48 -0.73 -15.66 -20.54
C MET A 48 0.53 -15.33 -19.73
N TYR A 49 0.38 -14.96 -18.46
CA TYR A 49 1.50 -14.70 -17.58
C TYR A 49 2.44 -15.91 -17.51
N ILE A 50 1.88 -17.09 -17.23
CA ILE A 50 2.67 -18.33 -17.14
C ILE A 50 3.28 -18.71 -18.51
N ALA A 51 2.53 -18.59 -19.60
CA ALA A 51 2.99 -18.91 -20.95
C ALA A 51 4.11 -17.99 -21.43
N MET A 52 4.04 -16.70 -21.09
CA MET A 52 5.07 -15.70 -21.45
C MET A 52 6.34 -15.85 -20.60
N MET A 53 6.19 -16.13 -19.32
CA MET A 53 7.33 -16.24 -18.41
C MET A 53 8.05 -17.60 -18.48
N GLY A 54 7.32 -18.66 -18.75
CA GLY A 54 7.81 -20.02 -18.67
C GLY A 54 8.19 -20.44 -17.22
N PRO A 55 8.62 -21.68 -17.01
CA PRO A 55 8.92 -22.18 -15.67
C PRO A 55 10.08 -21.44 -14.98
N ASP A 56 11.11 -21.09 -15.74
CA ASP A 56 12.26 -20.34 -15.22
C ASP A 56 11.87 -18.90 -14.86
N GLY A 57 11.13 -18.20 -15.73
CA GLY A 57 10.70 -16.84 -15.50
C GLY A 57 9.75 -16.72 -14.31
N VAL A 58 8.80 -17.64 -14.11
CA VAL A 58 7.93 -17.66 -12.93
C VAL A 58 8.72 -17.89 -11.64
N THR A 59 9.74 -18.75 -11.72
CA THR A 59 10.66 -18.99 -10.59
C THR A 59 11.49 -17.74 -10.26
N ASP A 60 12.01 -17.08 -11.28
CA ASP A 60 12.82 -15.86 -11.11
C ASP A 60 11.96 -14.67 -10.62
N ALA A 61 10.72 -14.55 -11.11
CA ALA A 61 9.77 -13.57 -10.57
C ALA A 61 9.61 -13.71 -9.05
N SER A 62 9.41 -14.92 -8.55
CA SER A 62 9.31 -15.18 -7.11
C SER A 62 10.60 -14.83 -6.34
N ARG A 63 11.76 -15.17 -6.91
CA ARG A 63 13.06 -14.83 -6.31
C ARG A 63 13.28 -13.33 -6.24
N ILE A 64 12.97 -12.61 -7.33
CA ILE A 64 13.14 -11.17 -7.43
C ILE A 64 12.20 -10.45 -6.44
N ALA A 65 10.95 -10.88 -6.32
CA ALA A 65 10.01 -10.32 -5.34
C ALA A 65 10.57 -10.39 -3.92
N ILE A 66 11.17 -11.53 -3.54
CA ILE A 66 11.81 -11.69 -2.22
C ILE A 66 13.05 -10.79 -2.10
N VAL A 67 13.86 -10.69 -3.13
CA VAL A 67 15.06 -9.82 -3.13
C VAL A 67 14.65 -8.35 -2.98
N HIS A 68 13.64 -7.89 -3.69
CA HIS A 68 13.14 -6.51 -3.63
C HIS A 68 12.62 -6.16 -2.23
N ALA A 69 11.80 -7.02 -1.62
CA ALA A 69 11.29 -6.79 -0.28
C ALA A 69 12.44 -6.73 0.76
N ASN A 70 13.42 -7.60 0.65
CA ASN A 70 14.60 -7.61 1.52
C ASN A 70 15.52 -6.39 1.29
N TYR A 71 15.63 -5.92 0.05
CA TYR A 71 16.37 -4.71 -0.26
C TYR A 71 15.74 -3.49 0.42
N ILE A 72 14.41 -3.33 0.29
CA ILE A 72 13.66 -2.27 0.97
C ILE A 72 13.81 -2.36 2.48
N ALA A 73 13.59 -3.56 3.06
CA ALA A 73 13.74 -3.78 4.49
C ALA A 73 15.14 -3.40 4.99
N LYS A 74 16.18 -3.71 4.22
CA LYS A 74 17.57 -3.35 4.54
C LYS A 74 17.83 -1.84 4.44
N ARG A 75 17.31 -1.19 3.39
CA ARG A 75 17.45 0.26 3.17
C ARG A 75 16.76 1.08 4.27
N LEU A 76 15.61 0.61 4.75
CA LEU A 76 14.81 1.31 5.77
C LEU A 76 15.22 0.97 7.21
N ARG A 77 16.01 -0.08 7.41
CA ARG A 77 16.46 -0.50 8.76
C ARG A 77 17.27 0.60 9.44
N GLY A 78 17.03 0.82 10.74
CA GLY A 78 17.63 1.90 11.53
C GLY A 78 16.91 3.26 11.36
N HIS A 79 15.97 3.34 10.43
CA HIS A 79 15.09 4.50 10.25
C HIS A 79 13.65 4.17 10.65
N PHE A 80 13.23 2.96 10.34
CA PHE A 80 11.95 2.36 10.70
C PHE A 80 12.17 0.95 11.23
N ASP A 81 11.29 0.53 12.13
CA ASP A 81 11.30 -0.84 12.63
C ASP A 81 10.62 -1.78 11.60
N VAL A 82 11.30 -2.87 11.26
CA VAL A 82 10.75 -3.92 10.40
C VAL A 82 10.15 -4.99 11.30
N LEU A 83 8.84 -5.17 11.22
CA LEU A 83 8.10 -6.15 11.99
C LEU A 83 8.10 -7.50 11.27
N TYR A 84 8.14 -8.60 12.02
CA TYR A 84 8.08 -9.98 11.49
C TYR A 84 9.22 -10.33 10.54
N THR A 85 10.42 -10.40 11.06
CA THR A 85 11.56 -10.95 10.34
C THR A 85 11.75 -12.45 10.66
N GLY A 86 12.25 -13.19 9.68
CA GLY A 86 12.67 -14.57 9.83
C GLY A 86 14.12 -14.68 10.29
N ARG A 87 14.74 -15.85 9.99
CA ARG A 87 16.18 -16.07 10.25
C ARG A 87 17.02 -15.03 9.51
N ASN A 88 18.11 -14.60 10.13
CA ASN A 88 19.03 -13.59 9.58
C ASN A 88 18.37 -12.25 9.24
N ASP A 89 17.29 -11.90 9.96
CA ASP A 89 16.55 -10.67 9.74
C ASP A 89 16.01 -10.48 8.31
N THR A 90 15.71 -11.56 7.62
CA THR A 90 15.11 -11.50 6.29
C THR A 90 13.59 -11.53 6.35
N VAL A 91 12.96 -10.97 5.31
CA VAL A 91 11.52 -11.00 5.07
C VAL A 91 11.19 -11.87 3.86
N ALA A 92 9.92 -12.19 3.63
CA ALA A 92 9.45 -12.89 2.44
C ALA A 92 9.34 -11.93 1.24
N HIS A 93 8.22 -11.92 0.51
CA HIS A 93 7.99 -11.05 -0.64
C HIS A 93 7.42 -9.67 -0.26
N GLU A 94 7.16 -9.46 1.02
CA GLU A 94 6.67 -8.21 1.61
C GLU A 94 7.44 -7.88 2.88
N CYS A 95 7.50 -6.60 3.24
CA CYS A 95 8.01 -6.18 4.54
C CYS A 95 7.00 -5.28 5.26
N ILE A 96 6.89 -5.50 6.56
CA ILE A 96 5.97 -4.77 7.43
C ILE A 96 6.76 -3.72 8.21
N ILE A 97 6.42 -2.46 7.99
CA ILE A 97 7.03 -1.32 8.70
C ILE A 97 6.13 -0.90 9.86
N ASP A 98 6.70 -0.87 11.06
CA ASP A 98 5.98 -0.49 12.28
C ASP A 98 6.04 1.03 12.50
N ILE A 99 4.90 1.70 12.44
CA ILE A 99 4.77 3.14 12.67
C ILE A 99 4.31 3.47 14.10
N ARG A 100 3.88 2.48 14.88
CA ARG A 100 3.37 2.70 16.24
C ARG A 100 4.34 3.44 17.14
N PRO A 101 5.65 3.12 17.17
CA PRO A 101 6.60 3.87 18.01
C PRO A 101 6.73 5.35 17.63
N LEU A 102 6.55 5.69 16.34
CA LEU A 102 6.56 7.07 15.86
C LEU A 102 5.29 7.80 16.28
N LYS A 103 4.15 7.12 16.18
CA LYS A 103 2.85 7.66 16.63
C LYS A 103 2.85 7.98 18.11
N GLU A 104 3.41 7.11 18.94
CA GLU A 104 3.53 7.33 20.39
C GLU A 104 4.43 8.52 20.73
N ARG A 105 5.54 8.71 19.99
CA ARG A 105 6.50 9.79 20.27
C ARG A 105 6.07 11.16 19.76
N CYS A 106 5.49 11.26 18.60
CA CYS A 106 5.23 12.54 17.94
C CYS A 106 3.85 12.66 17.27
N GLY A 107 2.98 11.67 17.46
CA GLY A 107 1.62 11.71 16.93
C GLY A 107 1.49 11.44 15.42
N ILE A 108 2.59 11.11 14.71
CA ILE A 108 2.56 10.80 13.28
C ILE A 108 2.15 9.34 13.08
N SER A 109 1.02 9.13 12.41
CA SER A 109 0.42 7.81 12.17
C SER A 109 0.85 7.20 10.84
N GLU A 110 0.52 5.92 10.66
CA GLU A 110 0.65 5.20 9.39
C GLU A 110 -0.13 5.89 8.26
N GLU A 111 -1.29 6.47 8.58
CA GLU A 111 -2.07 7.25 7.62
C GLU A 111 -1.33 8.51 7.19
N ASP A 112 -0.69 9.23 8.11
CA ASP A 112 0.09 10.43 7.79
C ASP A 112 1.23 10.11 6.83
N VAL A 113 1.94 9.00 7.06
CA VAL A 113 3.00 8.52 6.18
C VAL A 113 2.45 8.13 4.81
N ALA A 114 1.35 7.36 4.77
CA ALA A 114 0.70 6.93 3.54
C ALA A 114 0.21 8.13 2.70
N LYS A 115 -0.44 9.11 3.32
CA LYS A 115 -0.90 10.33 2.63
C LYS A 115 0.28 11.17 2.14
N ARG A 116 1.37 11.25 2.92
CA ARG A 116 2.58 11.96 2.50
C ARG A 116 3.29 11.30 1.32
N LEU A 117 3.27 9.96 1.22
CA LEU A 117 3.78 9.23 0.06
C LEU A 117 3.07 9.62 -1.25
N ILE A 118 1.78 9.98 -1.20
CA ILE A 118 1.07 10.50 -2.38
C ILE A 118 1.72 11.80 -2.88
N ASP A 119 2.16 12.68 -1.98
CA ASP A 119 2.90 13.89 -2.35
C ASP A 119 4.28 13.58 -2.97
N TYR A 120 4.88 12.44 -2.62
CA TYR A 120 6.11 11.93 -3.24
C TYR A 120 5.85 11.16 -4.55
N GLY A 121 4.60 11.05 -5.00
CA GLY A 121 4.21 10.42 -6.25
C GLY A 121 4.11 8.90 -6.16
N PHE A 122 3.74 8.37 -4.99
CA PHE A 122 3.50 6.95 -4.78
C PHE A 122 2.05 6.64 -4.41
N HIS A 123 1.54 5.54 -4.92
CA HIS A 123 0.41 4.88 -4.31
C HIS A 123 0.88 4.25 -3.00
N ALA A 124 0.24 4.63 -1.90
CA ALA A 124 0.69 4.20 -0.59
C ALA A 124 0.56 2.68 -0.38
N PRO A 125 1.46 2.07 0.41
CA PRO A 125 1.32 0.68 0.84
C PRO A 125 0.04 0.43 1.64
N THR A 126 -0.38 -0.84 1.72
CA THR A 126 -1.51 -1.24 2.55
C THR A 126 -1.29 -0.82 4.01
N MET A 127 -2.26 -0.08 4.54
CA MET A 127 -2.22 0.42 5.92
C MET A 127 -2.84 -0.56 6.90
N SER A 128 -2.29 -0.59 8.11
CA SER A 128 -2.86 -1.33 9.26
C SER A 128 -3.10 -2.82 8.98
N PHE A 129 -2.24 -3.44 8.22
CA PHE A 129 -2.23 -4.86 7.94
C PHE A 129 -0.80 -5.43 7.99
N PRO A 130 -0.57 -6.61 8.60
CA PRO A 130 -1.53 -7.49 9.30
C PRO A 130 -1.96 -6.97 10.68
N VAL A 131 -1.35 -5.93 11.21
CA VAL A 131 -1.71 -5.32 12.49
C VAL A 131 -1.89 -3.81 12.34
N ALA A 132 -2.76 -3.24 13.17
CA ALA A 132 -3.00 -1.80 13.18
C ALA A 132 -1.71 -1.01 13.44
N GLY A 133 -1.54 0.13 12.74
CA GLY A 133 -0.40 1.01 12.90
C GLY A 133 0.84 0.61 12.09
N THR A 134 0.68 -0.26 11.09
CA THR A 134 1.77 -0.71 10.22
C THR A 134 1.52 -0.35 8.75
N LEU A 135 2.57 -0.44 7.94
CA LEU A 135 2.53 -0.36 6.48
C LEU A 135 3.10 -1.64 5.91
N MET A 136 2.35 -2.32 5.04
CA MET A 136 2.79 -3.51 4.33
C MET A 136 3.29 -3.12 2.94
N ILE A 137 4.59 -3.27 2.72
CA ILE A 137 5.26 -2.91 1.46
C ILE A 137 5.53 -4.17 0.66
N GLU A 138 4.91 -4.28 -0.51
CA GLU A 138 5.04 -5.39 -1.45
C GLU A 138 5.48 -4.86 -2.82
N PRO A 139 6.80 -4.86 -3.11
CA PRO A 139 7.32 -4.31 -4.37
C PRO A 139 7.08 -5.19 -5.59
N THR A 140 6.74 -6.46 -5.37
CA THR A 140 6.65 -7.52 -6.40
C THR A 140 7.97 -7.71 -7.19
N GLU A 141 7.91 -8.41 -8.34
CA GLU A 141 9.02 -8.58 -9.26
C GLU A 141 9.07 -7.49 -10.35
N SER A 142 7.95 -6.75 -10.52
CA SER A 142 7.78 -5.87 -11.67
C SER A 142 8.36 -4.47 -11.50
N GLU A 143 8.72 -4.08 -10.27
CA GLU A 143 9.33 -2.78 -10.03
C GLU A 143 10.82 -2.77 -10.42
N SER A 144 11.26 -1.68 -11.06
CA SER A 144 12.69 -1.50 -11.34
C SER A 144 13.47 -1.11 -10.09
N LEU A 145 14.79 -1.40 -10.06
CA LEU A 145 15.65 -0.96 -8.96
C LEU A 145 15.60 0.55 -8.75
N ALA A 146 15.54 1.33 -9.83
CA ALA A 146 15.45 2.79 -9.76
C ALA A 146 14.14 3.24 -9.07
N GLU A 147 13.03 2.56 -9.32
CA GLU A 147 11.75 2.86 -8.66
C GLU A 147 11.76 2.46 -7.19
N ILE A 148 12.36 1.32 -6.86
CA ILE A 148 12.55 0.87 -5.48
C ILE A 148 13.45 1.85 -4.71
N ASP A 149 14.54 2.32 -5.33
CA ASP A 149 15.41 3.34 -4.73
C ASP A 149 14.66 4.65 -4.51
N ARG A 150 13.89 5.11 -5.49
CA ARG A 150 13.04 6.30 -5.37
C ARG A 150 12.04 6.18 -4.21
N PHE A 151 11.44 5.01 -4.03
CA PHE A 151 10.54 4.72 -2.91
C PHE A 151 11.28 4.77 -1.56
N CYS A 152 12.42 4.10 -1.46
CA CYS A 152 13.23 4.13 -0.25
C CYS A 152 13.66 5.55 0.12
N ASP A 153 14.11 6.33 -0.86
CA ASP A 153 14.51 7.72 -0.65
C ASP A 153 13.32 8.59 -0.18
N ALA A 154 12.13 8.39 -0.75
CA ALA A 154 10.91 9.05 -0.27
C ALA A 154 10.61 8.72 1.19
N MET A 155 10.68 7.44 1.57
CA MET A 155 10.49 6.99 2.96
C MET A 155 11.54 7.62 3.90
N LEU A 156 12.79 7.71 3.48
CA LEU A 156 13.86 8.35 4.27
C LEU A 156 13.61 9.86 4.42
N CYS A 157 13.19 10.55 3.38
CA CYS A 157 12.80 11.96 3.45
C CYS A 157 11.61 12.17 4.40
N ILE A 158 10.60 11.29 4.33
CA ILE A 158 9.46 11.30 5.27
C ILE A 158 9.95 11.07 6.71
N ARG A 159 10.91 10.17 6.91
CA ARG A 159 11.50 9.95 8.24
C ARG A 159 12.21 11.20 8.78
N ASP A 160 12.85 11.97 7.92
CA ASP A 160 13.47 13.23 8.32
C ASP A 160 12.42 14.31 8.64
N GLU A 161 11.30 14.35 7.92
CA GLU A 161 10.15 15.20 8.29
C GLU A 161 9.57 14.79 9.66
N ILE A 162 9.45 13.49 9.94
CA ILE A 162 9.02 12.99 11.26
C ILE A 162 10.01 13.41 12.35
N ARG A 163 11.33 13.28 12.14
CA ARG A 163 12.36 13.78 13.07
C ARG A 163 12.22 15.27 13.32
N ALA A 164 11.86 16.05 12.32
CA ALA A 164 11.63 17.47 12.50
C ALA A 164 10.44 17.77 13.43
N VAL A 165 9.43 16.89 13.45
CA VAL A 165 8.34 16.96 14.44
C VAL A 165 8.82 16.51 15.82
N GLU A 166 9.56 15.38 15.90
CA GLU A 166 10.13 14.86 17.15
C GLU A 166 11.03 15.91 17.84
N ASP A 167 11.82 16.67 17.06
CA ASP A 167 12.73 17.71 17.54
C ASP A 167 12.05 19.07 17.79
N GLY A 168 10.76 19.21 17.57
CA GLY A 168 10.01 20.47 17.71
C GLY A 168 10.32 21.53 16.64
N ARG A 169 10.98 21.15 15.53
CA ARG A 169 11.24 22.04 14.38
C ARG A 169 10.02 22.22 13.47
N LEU A 170 9.11 21.26 13.51
CA LEU A 170 7.79 21.31 12.85
C LEU A 170 6.69 21.18 13.92
N ASP A 171 5.59 21.87 13.70
CA ASP A 171 4.40 21.79 14.55
C ASP A 171 3.82 20.37 14.53
N PRO A 172 3.47 19.75 15.67
CA PRO A 172 2.98 18.38 15.71
C PRO A 172 1.58 18.19 15.09
N ILE A 173 0.80 19.26 14.97
CA ILE A 173 -0.58 19.21 14.45
C ILE A 173 -0.66 19.77 13.04
N ASN A 174 0.11 20.84 12.75
CA ASN A 174 0.08 21.53 11.46
C ASN A 174 1.44 21.44 10.75
N ASN A 175 1.66 20.38 10.00
CA ASN A 175 2.92 20.09 9.30
C ASN A 175 2.64 19.39 7.97
N PRO A 176 3.63 19.23 7.07
CA PRO A 176 3.43 18.61 5.75
C PRO A 176 2.86 17.19 5.80
N LEU A 177 3.18 16.40 6.83
CA LEU A 177 2.67 15.04 6.99
C LEU A 177 1.17 15.05 7.35
N LYS A 178 0.79 15.88 8.32
CA LYS A 178 -0.62 16.03 8.75
C LYS A 178 -1.50 16.65 7.67
N ASN A 179 -0.93 17.50 6.85
CA ASN A 179 -1.66 18.21 5.78
C ASN A 179 -1.68 17.45 4.45
N ALA A 180 -0.90 16.38 4.30
CA ALA A 180 -0.88 15.56 3.09
C ALA A 180 -2.18 14.76 2.89
N PRO A 181 -2.54 14.47 1.62
CA PRO A 181 -1.89 14.90 0.39
C PRO A 181 -2.31 16.32 0.00
N HIS A 182 -1.41 17.05 -0.65
CA HIS A 182 -1.67 18.42 -1.09
C HIS A 182 -2.31 18.44 -2.49
N THR A 183 -3.56 18.89 -2.56
CA THR A 183 -4.34 18.97 -3.81
C THR A 183 -3.90 20.15 -4.68
N LEU A 184 -4.28 20.12 -5.97
CA LEU A 184 -4.02 21.23 -6.87
C LEU A 184 -4.67 22.51 -6.37
N ASP A 185 -5.91 22.43 -5.90
CA ASP A 185 -6.67 23.60 -5.40
C ASP A 185 -5.95 24.25 -4.21
N GLU A 186 -5.47 23.46 -3.25
CA GLU A 186 -4.74 23.99 -2.09
C GLU A 186 -3.43 24.69 -2.46
N VAL A 187 -2.72 24.20 -3.48
CA VAL A 187 -1.40 24.76 -3.83
C VAL A 187 -1.46 25.94 -4.79
N THR A 188 -2.61 26.17 -5.41
CA THR A 188 -2.80 27.28 -6.36
C THR A 188 -3.48 28.50 -5.75
N VAL A 189 -4.00 28.42 -4.52
CA VAL A 189 -4.58 29.57 -3.81
C VAL A 189 -3.56 30.71 -3.63
N THR A 190 -4.08 31.94 -3.58
CA THR A 190 -3.24 33.14 -3.48
C THR A 190 -2.49 33.20 -2.14
N SER A 191 -3.18 32.91 -1.03
CA SER A 191 -2.60 32.89 0.31
C SER A 191 -2.18 31.47 0.72
N TRP A 192 -1.04 31.37 1.40
CA TRP A 192 -0.54 30.14 1.99
C TRP A 192 -0.31 30.40 3.48
N ASP A 193 -1.21 29.91 4.31
CA ASP A 193 -1.27 30.16 5.76
C ASP A 193 -0.73 28.99 6.61
N ARG A 194 0.06 28.09 5.99
CA ARG A 194 0.65 26.93 6.65
C ARG A 194 2.08 27.23 7.13
N PRO A 195 2.55 26.65 8.24
CA PRO A 195 3.89 26.91 8.78
C PRO A 195 5.02 26.39 7.86
N SER A 196 4.75 25.36 7.06
CA SER A 196 5.69 24.86 6.05
C SER A 196 5.65 25.70 4.78
N SER A 197 6.77 25.79 4.06
CA SER A 197 6.76 26.45 2.75
C SER A 197 5.91 25.66 1.75
N ARG A 198 5.27 26.39 0.81
CA ARG A 198 4.55 25.77 -0.30
C ARG A 198 5.44 24.83 -1.11
N GLY A 199 6.69 25.22 -1.32
CA GLY A 199 7.68 24.40 -2.03
C GLY A 199 7.94 23.06 -1.33
N GLN A 200 8.11 23.05 -0.03
CA GLN A 200 8.31 21.83 0.76
C GLN A 200 7.07 20.91 0.75
N ALA A 201 5.89 21.52 0.84
CA ALA A 201 4.63 20.77 0.80
C ALA A 201 4.42 20.09 -0.57
N VAL A 202 4.62 20.83 -1.64
CA VAL A 202 4.22 20.47 -3.01
C VAL A 202 5.30 19.68 -3.75
N TRP A 203 6.56 20.06 -3.58
CA TRP A 203 7.73 19.46 -4.23
C TRP A 203 8.78 19.04 -3.22
N PRO A 204 8.49 18.00 -2.42
CA PRO A 204 9.42 17.55 -1.40
C PRO A 204 10.78 17.11 -1.97
N VAL A 205 10.79 16.69 -3.24
CA VAL A 205 12.02 16.38 -4.00
C VAL A 205 12.00 17.03 -5.37
N VAL A 206 13.19 17.33 -5.92
CA VAL A 206 13.36 18.12 -7.17
C VAL A 206 12.71 17.43 -8.38
N LEU A 207 12.78 16.10 -8.47
CA LEU A 207 12.22 15.32 -9.58
C LEU A 207 10.72 15.59 -9.78
N LEU A 208 9.98 15.82 -8.72
CA LEU A 208 8.54 16.07 -8.76
C LEU A 208 8.15 17.42 -9.39
N ARG A 209 9.11 18.24 -9.77
CA ARG A 209 8.83 19.49 -10.51
C ARG A 209 8.43 19.23 -11.95
N SER A 210 8.95 18.14 -12.53
CA SER A 210 8.68 17.76 -13.92
C SER A 210 7.66 16.65 -14.06
N ASP A 211 7.51 15.81 -13.05
CA ASP A 211 6.62 14.65 -13.09
C ASP A 211 5.92 14.49 -11.73
N LYS A 212 4.71 15.04 -11.59
CA LYS A 212 3.94 14.97 -10.36
C LYS A 212 2.46 14.74 -10.63
N TYR A 213 1.96 13.62 -10.10
CA TYR A 213 0.53 13.44 -9.90
C TYR A 213 0.02 14.35 -8.78
N ARG A 214 -1.09 15.00 -9.01
CA ARG A 214 -1.77 15.81 -7.99
C ARG A 214 -3.12 15.19 -7.66
N PRO A 215 -3.33 14.78 -6.40
CA PRO A 215 -4.61 14.20 -6.01
C PRO A 215 -5.72 15.24 -6.10
N PRO A 216 -6.94 14.85 -6.54
CA PRO A 216 -8.08 15.76 -6.59
C PRO A 216 -8.71 15.98 -5.21
N VAL A 217 -8.44 15.10 -4.26
CA VAL A 217 -9.05 15.10 -2.93
C VAL A 217 -7.98 15.02 -1.86
N ASN A 218 -8.12 15.81 -0.82
CA ASN A 218 -7.34 15.73 0.41
C ASN A 218 -7.85 14.56 1.28
N ARG A 219 -7.72 14.62 2.59
CA ARG A 219 -8.26 13.60 3.50
C ARG A 219 -9.77 13.64 3.54
N VAL A 220 -10.38 12.45 3.59
CA VAL A 220 -11.81 12.28 3.85
C VAL A 220 -12.01 11.91 5.32
N ASP A 221 -13.12 12.32 5.90
CA ASP A 221 -13.54 11.88 7.23
C ASP A 221 -14.24 10.52 7.11
N ASN A 222 -13.46 9.44 7.18
CA ASN A 222 -13.96 8.07 7.08
C ASN A 222 -14.97 7.75 8.20
N VAL A 223 -14.75 8.29 9.41
CA VAL A 223 -15.64 8.05 10.55
C VAL A 223 -17.00 8.68 10.33
N TYR A 224 -17.03 9.88 9.76
CA TYR A 224 -18.27 10.52 9.37
C TYR A 224 -18.97 9.75 8.25
N GLY A 225 -18.25 9.34 7.21
CA GLY A 225 -18.79 8.57 6.09
C GLY A 225 -19.37 7.21 6.50
N ASP A 226 -18.73 6.53 7.46
CA ASP A 226 -19.21 5.24 7.96
C ASP A 226 -20.46 5.34 8.84
N ARG A 227 -20.74 6.52 9.43
CA ARG A 227 -21.85 6.75 10.38
C ARG A 227 -23.05 7.48 9.77
N ASN A 228 -22.94 8.01 8.58
CA ASN A 228 -23.96 8.80 7.89
C ASN A 228 -24.17 8.35 6.46
#